data_2b558555493adf4b6a7a6126040d3d13
#
_entry.id   2b558555493adf4b6a7a6126040d3d13
#
_cell.length_a   1.000
_cell.length_b   1.000
_cell.length_c   1.000
_cell.angle_alpha   90.00
_cell.angle_beta   90.00
_cell.angle_gamma   90.00
#
_symmetry.space_group_name_H-M   'P 1'
#
loop_
_entity.id
_entity.type
_entity.pdbx_description
1 polymer ?
#
loop_
_entity_poly.entity_id
_entity_poly.type
_entity_poly.pdbx_seq_one_letter_code
_entity_poly.pdbx_strand_id
1 'polypeptide(L)'
;PGESAEWWCFWGGDQFWTVLLSARLGYRHLTYAEWVARWPRWNDRIAAMGPRAAARLSPRWAQRCTVVGDLMADLSESARSEAPLPQGEWLALLPGSKRAKLRVGVPFLLETADRLAALRPGCRFLLPLAPTTSIEELLAQAGPANPIASSYRSGLPRLREPDLLVTPAGTPIQLVRENPAHGALSQCALALTTVGANTAELAALGVPMLVLLPTQHLHVMQAWDGLAGLVARLPLLRWGFGLLLTAWRLRHRGFLASPNIAAGRLLVPERVGVITPESIAAEAADWLGAPERLAGMRADLRGLRGQPGAVASLAELVLELLPPGLSS
;
A
#
# COMPACT_ATOMS: atom_id res chain seq x y z
N PRO A 1 -10.05 38.94 -27.05
CA PRO A 1 -9.93 37.57 -27.42
C PRO A 1 -9.22 36.89 -26.24
N GLY A 2 -10.02 36.29 -25.33
CA GLY A 2 -9.53 35.66 -24.14
C GLY A 2 -8.92 34.32 -24.48
N GLU A 3 -7.71 34.08 -24.01
CA GLU A 3 -7.12 32.78 -23.93
C GLU A 3 -8.04 31.91 -23.06
N SER A 4 -8.74 30.99 -23.66
CA SER A 4 -9.50 29.99 -22.95
C SER A 4 -8.49 29.10 -22.23
N ALA A 5 -8.36 29.29 -20.91
CA ALA A 5 -7.56 28.39 -20.09
C ALA A 5 -8.09 26.97 -20.28
N GLU A 6 -7.33 26.12 -20.98
CA GLU A 6 -7.68 24.72 -21.12
C GLU A 6 -7.40 24.02 -19.79
N TRP A 7 -8.43 23.59 -19.10
CA TRP A 7 -8.35 22.88 -17.85
C TRP A 7 -8.15 21.39 -18.08
N TRP A 8 -7.26 20.80 -17.34
CA TRP A 8 -6.91 19.41 -17.39
C TRP A 8 -7.28 18.70 -16.10
N CYS A 9 -7.77 17.48 -16.24
CA CYS A 9 -8.01 16.60 -15.12
C CYS A 9 -7.22 15.31 -15.34
N PHE A 10 -6.20 15.10 -14.51
CA PHE A 10 -5.48 13.84 -14.42
C PHE A 10 -5.91 13.11 -13.17
N TRP A 11 -6.25 11.84 -13.31
CA TRP A 11 -6.64 11.03 -12.19
C TRP A 11 -6.11 9.60 -12.30
N GLY A 12 -5.43 9.13 -11.21
CA GLY A 12 -5.11 7.73 -11.01
C GLY A 12 -6.30 7.00 -10.41
N GLY A 13 -6.74 5.94 -11.09
CA GLY A 13 -7.84 5.12 -10.63
C GLY A 13 -9.17 5.39 -11.31
N ASP A 14 -10.14 4.55 -10.99
CA ASP A 14 -11.40 4.38 -11.70
C ASP A 14 -12.52 5.13 -10.98
N GLN A 15 -12.53 6.46 -11.10
CA GLN A 15 -13.58 7.28 -10.49
C GLN A 15 -14.58 7.80 -11.53
N PHE A 16 -15.72 7.13 -11.61
CA PHE A 16 -16.83 7.48 -12.48
C PHE A 16 -17.22 8.97 -12.44
N TRP A 17 -17.33 9.53 -11.24
CA TRP A 17 -17.77 10.92 -11.06
C TRP A 17 -16.77 11.93 -11.60
N THR A 18 -15.48 11.69 -11.45
CA THR A 18 -14.44 12.58 -11.94
C THR A 18 -14.44 12.61 -13.47
N VAL A 19 -14.54 11.44 -14.11
CA VAL A 19 -14.61 11.31 -15.57
C VAL A 19 -15.87 11.94 -16.11
N LEU A 20 -17.01 11.72 -15.46
CA LEU A 20 -18.28 12.31 -15.87
C LEU A 20 -18.29 13.84 -15.74
N LEU A 21 -17.76 14.38 -14.64
CA LEU A 21 -17.69 15.82 -14.42
C LEU A 21 -16.74 16.49 -15.42
N SER A 22 -15.58 15.91 -15.68
CA SER A 22 -14.64 16.42 -16.68
C SER A 22 -15.30 16.49 -18.06
N ALA A 23 -15.99 15.43 -18.46
CA ALA A 23 -16.73 15.40 -19.73
C ALA A 23 -17.86 16.44 -19.80
N ARG A 24 -18.55 16.70 -18.67
CA ARG A 24 -19.62 17.72 -18.57
C ARG A 24 -19.10 19.14 -18.62
N LEU A 25 -17.93 19.39 -18.04
CA LEU A 25 -17.29 20.71 -17.95
C LEU A 25 -16.40 21.00 -19.16
N GLY A 26 -16.25 20.06 -20.08
CA GLY A 26 -15.38 20.22 -21.26
C GLY A 26 -13.89 20.15 -20.95
N TYR A 27 -13.51 19.58 -19.78
CA TYR A 27 -12.11 19.38 -19.43
C TYR A 27 -11.55 18.15 -20.15
N ARG A 28 -10.32 18.25 -20.60
CA ARG A 28 -9.61 17.08 -21.09
C ARG A 28 -9.32 16.14 -19.93
N HIS A 29 -9.51 14.85 -20.15
CA HIS A 29 -9.39 13.84 -19.10
C HIS A 29 -8.48 12.69 -19.53
N LEU A 30 -7.44 12.45 -18.72
CA LEU A 30 -6.57 11.31 -18.85
C LEU A 30 -6.68 10.45 -17.58
N THR A 31 -6.96 9.17 -17.75
CA THR A 31 -7.02 8.20 -16.64
C THR A 31 -5.84 7.23 -16.71
N TYR A 32 -5.13 7.02 -15.59
CA TYR A 32 -4.22 5.90 -15.44
C TYR A 32 -5.00 4.66 -14.96
N ALA A 33 -5.01 3.62 -15.79
CA ALA A 33 -5.74 2.39 -15.56
C ALA A 33 -4.81 1.26 -15.07
N GLU A 34 -4.87 0.93 -13.79
CA GLU A 34 -4.06 -0.14 -13.21
C GLU A 34 -4.55 -1.54 -13.62
N TRP A 35 -5.85 -1.81 -13.50
CA TRP A 35 -6.41 -3.15 -13.69
C TRP A 35 -7.34 -3.27 -14.89
N VAL A 36 -8.15 -2.25 -15.14
CA VAL A 36 -9.14 -2.23 -16.23
C VAL A 36 -9.31 -0.82 -16.74
N ALA A 37 -9.14 -0.61 -18.04
CA ALA A 37 -9.48 0.64 -18.70
C ALA A 37 -10.99 0.76 -18.78
N ARG A 38 -11.56 1.75 -18.09
CA ARG A 38 -13.01 2.00 -18.02
C ARG A 38 -13.38 3.35 -18.62
N TRP A 39 -14.64 3.51 -18.94
CA TRP A 39 -15.23 4.77 -19.38
C TRP A 39 -14.55 5.42 -20.61
N PRO A 40 -14.14 4.64 -21.65
CA PRO A 40 -13.34 5.15 -22.76
C PRO A 40 -14.06 6.22 -23.58
N ARG A 41 -15.39 6.30 -23.47
CA ARG A 41 -16.19 7.33 -24.15
C ARG A 41 -15.92 8.73 -23.60
N TRP A 42 -15.63 8.83 -22.32
CA TRP A 42 -15.48 10.10 -21.58
C TRP A 42 -14.02 10.43 -21.24
N ASN A 43 -13.09 9.57 -21.63
CA ASN A 43 -11.65 9.82 -21.53
C ASN A 43 -11.12 10.29 -22.88
N ASP A 44 -10.29 11.31 -22.89
CA ASP A 44 -9.52 11.70 -24.08
C ASP A 44 -8.42 10.70 -24.35
N ARG A 45 -7.71 10.28 -23.28
CA ARG A 45 -6.72 9.21 -23.29
C ARG A 45 -6.82 8.35 -22.03
N ILE A 46 -6.35 7.11 -22.16
CA ILE A 46 -6.20 6.16 -21.07
C ILE A 46 -4.77 5.65 -21.11
N ALA A 47 -4.03 5.89 -20.04
CA ALA A 47 -2.71 5.30 -19.81
C ALA A 47 -2.88 3.98 -19.08
N ALA A 48 -2.59 2.85 -19.70
CA ALA A 48 -2.76 1.53 -19.09
C ALA A 48 -1.45 1.05 -18.46
N MET A 49 -1.52 0.51 -17.24
CA MET A 49 -0.37 -0.12 -16.58
C MET A 49 0.19 -1.30 -17.37
N GLY A 50 -0.65 -2.01 -18.12
CA GLY A 50 -0.23 -3.13 -18.92
C GLY A 50 -1.30 -3.62 -19.89
N PRO A 51 -0.97 -4.56 -20.80
CA PRO A 51 -1.90 -5.04 -21.84
C PRO A 51 -3.21 -5.61 -21.26
N ARG A 52 -3.16 -6.20 -20.07
CA ARG A 52 -4.35 -6.75 -19.39
C ARG A 52 -5.37 -5.66 -19.03
N ALA A 53 -4.91 -4.45 -18.70
CA ALA A 53 -5.81 -3.33 -18.38
C ALA A 53 -6.60 -2.87 -19.62
N ALA A 54 -5.98 -2.94 -20.81
CA ALA A 54 -6.58 -2.59 -22.08
C ALA A 54 -7.42 -3.71 -22.72
N ALA A 55 -7.24 -4.97 -22.30
CA ALA A 55 -7.77 -6.16 -22.97
C ALA A 55 -9.30 -6.20 -23.14
N ARG A 56 -10.05 -5.44 -22.32
CA ARG A 56 -11.51 -5.38 -22.36
C ARG A 56 -12.06 -4.21 -23.18
N LEU A 57 -11.20 -3.39 -23.76
CA LEU A 57 -11.62 -2.29 -24.61
C LEU A 57 -12.08 -2.82 -25.98
N SER A 58 -13.20 -2.29 -26.48
CA SER A 58 -13.59 -2.58 -27.86
C SER A 58 -12.62 -1.93 -28.85
N PRO A 59 -12.42 -2.49 -30.06
CA PRO A 59 -11.45 -2.00 -31.03
C PRO A 59 -11.57 -0.48 -31.35
N ARG A 60 -12.79 0.05 -31.36
CA ARG A 60 -13.05 1.48 -31.61
C ARG A 60 -12.42 2.42 -30.55
N TRP A 61 -12.16 1.91 -29.35
CA TRP A 61 -11.59 2.68 -28.25
C TRP A 61 -10.11 2.35 -28.00
N ALA A 62 -9.59 1.33 -28.66
CA ALA A 62 -8.20 0.89 -28.49
C ALA A 62 -7.22 2.03 -28.77
N GLN A 63 -7.52 2.90 -29.75
CA GLN A 63 -6.67 4.05 -30.11
C GLN A 63 -6.56 5.11 -28.99
N ARG A 64 -7.50 5.12 -28.03
CA ARG A 64 -7.43 6.01 -26.86
C ARG A 64 -6.64 5.45 -25.71
N CYS A 65 -6.17 4.21 -25.80
CA CYS A 65 -5.46 3.53 -24.72
C CYS A 65 -4.01 3.25 -25.14
N THR A 66 -3.10 3.77 -24.36
CA THR A 66 -1.65 3.54 -24.51
C THR A 66 -1.14 2.77 -23.32
N VAL A 67 -0.39 1.70 -23.53
CA VAL A 67 0.29 0.97 -22.44
C VAL A 67 1.56 1.74 -22.12
N VAL A 68 1.58 2.36 -20.95
CA VAL A 68 2.71 3.17 -20.45
C VAL A 68 3.61 2.41 -19.49
N GLY A 69 3.11 1.32 -18.88
CA GLY A 69 3.83 0.56 -17.87
C GLY A 69 3.34 0.81 -16.45
N ASP A 70 4.00 0.16 -15.50
CA ASP A 70 3.69 0.31 -14.07
C ASP A 70 4.49 1.49 -13.49
N LEU A 71 3.81 2.58 -13.13
CA LEU A 71 4.43 3.76 -12.52
C LEU A 71 5.23 3.44 -11.25
N MET A 72 4.87 2.35 -10.56
CA MET A 72 5.60 1.90 -9.38
C MET A 72 6.95 1.25 -9.73
N ALA A 73 7.20 0.85 -10.99
CA ALA A 73 8.48 0.30 -11.41
C ALA A 73 9.62 1.32 -11.32
N ASP A 74 9.30 2.60 -11.53
CA ASP A 74 10.28 3.70 -11.48
C ASP A 74 10.75 4.01 -10.05
N LEU A 75 10.01 3.56 -9.02
CA LEU A 75 10.39 3.77 -7.61
C LEU A 75 11.70 3.09 -7.23
N SER A 76 12.04 1.99 -7.89
CA SER A 76 13.27 1.25 -7.59
C SER A 76 14.54 2.06 -7.88
N GLU A 77 14.47 3.04 -8.77
CA GLU A 77 15.60 3.92 -9.11
C GLU A 77 15.71 5.07 -8.10
N SER A 78 14.59 5.70 -7.73
CA SER A 78 14.59 6.80 -6.76
C SER A 78 15.04 6.36 -5.37
N ALA A 79 14.70 5.13 -4.95
CA ALA A 79 15.05 4.58 -3.65
C ALA A 79 16.57 4.35 -3.44
N ARG A 80 17.37 4.31 -4.50
CA ARG A 80 18.83 4.08 -4.41
C ARG A 80 19.63 5.32 -3.98
N SER A 81 19.01 6.48 -3.97
CA SER A 81 19.69 7.77 -3.71
C SER A 81 19.69 8.18 -2.23
N GLU A 82 19.09 7.41 -1.34
CA GLU A 82 18.94 7.80 0.07
C GLU A 82 20.07 7.26 0.95
N ALA A 83 20.27 7.91 2.13
CA ALA A 83 21.31 7.54 3.09
C ALA A 83 21.16 6.08 3.57
N PRO A 84 22.28 5.34 3.71
CA PRO A 84 22.23 3.97 4.18
C PRO A 84 21.78 3.90 5.64
N LEU A 85 20.93 2.92 5.96
CA LEU A 85 20.61 2.57 7.33
C LEU A 85 21.88 2.04 8.04
N PRO A 86 22.00 2.23 9.35
CA PRO A 86 23.04 1.60 10.13
C PRO A 86 23.08 0.08 9.93
N GLN A 87 24.28 -0.52 9.97
CA GLN A 87 24.41 -1.97 9.80
C GLN A 87 23.49 -2.75 10.73
N GLY A 88 22.81 -3.76 10.19
CA GLY A 88 21.88 -4.61 10.95
C GLY A 88 20.83 -5.25 10.07
N GLU A 89 20.09 -6.19 10.66
CA GLU A 89 18.95 -6.85 10.02
C GLU A 89 17.70 -6.02 10.31
N TRP A 90 17.29 -5.20 9.33
CA TRP A 90 16.17 -4.30 9.47
C TRP A 90 14.86 -4.94 9.04
N LEU A 91 13.83 -4.76 9.87
CA LEU A 91 12.47 -5.18 9.60
C LEU A 91 11.54 -3.97 9.64
N ALA A 92 10.75 -3.79 8.56
CA ALA A 92 9.79 -2.72 8.47
C ALA A 92 8.44 -3.10 9.07
N LEU A 93 7.84 -2.20 9.85
CA LEU A 93 6.52 -2.33 10.44
C LEU A 93 5.57 -1.34 9.77
N LEU A 94 4.58 -1.84 8.99
CA LEU A 94 3.63 -1.01 8.24
C LEU A 94 2.19 -1.27 8.71
N PRO A 95 1.73 -0.59 9.77
CA PRO A 95 0.39 -0.78 10.32
C PRO A 95 -0.73 -0.27 9.41
N GLY A 96 -0.37 0.48 8.35
CA GLY A 96 -1.28 1.20 7.47
C GLY A 96 -1.38 2.68 7.82
N SER A 97 -2.07 3.47 6.99
CA SER A 97 -2.21 4.93 7.13
C SER A 97 -3.61 5.37 7.59
N LYS A 98 -4.63 4.53 7.41
CA LYS A 98 -6.00 4.87 7.82
C LYS A 98 -6.18 4.59 9.31
N ARG A 99 -6.83 5.50 10.04
CA ARG A 99 -7.07 5.39 11.49
C ARG A 99 -7.62 4.03 11.94
N ALA A 100 -8.55 3.46 11.17
CA ALA A 100 -9.11 2.14 11.45
C ALA A 100 -8.06 1.01 11.37
N LYS A 101 -7.07 1.13 10.47
CA LYS A 101 -5.96 0.18 10.35
C LYS A 101 -4.92 0.39 11.45
N LEU A 102 -4.59 1.65 11.76
CA LEU A 102 -3.67 1.99 12.85
C LEU A 102 -4.15 1.42 14.18
N ARG A 103 -5.47 1.51 14.44
CA ARG A 103 -6.09 0.99 15.66
C ARG A 103 -5.82 -0.49 15.92
N VAL A 104 -5.70 -1.29 14.88
CA VAL A 104 -5.39 -2.73 14.97
C VAL A 104 -3.91 -2.98 14.75
N GLY A 105 -3.34 -2.38 13.70
CA GLY A 105 -2.00 -2.65 13.24
C GLY A 105 -0.91 -2.18 14.19
N VAL A 106 -1.09 -1.01 14.83
CA VAL A 106 -0.06 -0.46 15.73
C VAL A 106 0.18 -1.40 16.92
N PRO A 107 -0.83 -1.69 17.78
CA PRO A 107 -0.57 -2.56 18.94
C PRO A 107 -0.15 -3.96 18.54
N PHE A 108 -0.69 -4.50 17.44
CA PHE A 108 -0.31 -5.81 16.93
C PHE A 108 1.17 -5.87 16.52
N LEU A 109 1.64 -4.90 15.73
CA LEU A 109 3.01 -4.90 15.22
C LEU A 109 4.03 -4.54 16.29
N LEU A 110 3.70 -3.68 17.26
CA LEU A 110 4.59 -3.38 18.40
C LEU A 110 4.81 -4.63 19.26
N GLU A 111 3.75 -5.36 19.61
CA GLU A 111 3.89 -6.62 20.34
C GLU A 111 4.62 -7.68 19.51
N THR A 112 4.39 -7.73 18.20
CA THR A 112 5.14 -8.63 17.30
C THR A 112 6.64 -8.29 17.31
N ALA A 113 6.99 -7.00 17.30
CA ALA A 113 8.39 -6.55 17.38
C ALA A 113 9.05 -6.97 18.70
N ASP A 114 8.34 -6.84 19.83
CA ASP A 114 8.84 -7.27 21.13
C ASP A 114 9.11 -8.78 21.16
N ARG A 115 8.18 -9.58 20.63
CA ARG A 115 8.36 -11.04 20.53
C ARG A 115 9.50 -11.42 19.61
N LEU A 116 9.60 -10.74 18.45
CA LEU A 116 10.68 -11.01 17.50
C LEU A 116 12.05 -10.58 18.04
N ALA A 117 12.15 -9.45 18.75
CA ALA A 117 13.37 -9.01 19.40
C ALA A 117 13.89 -10.04 20.43
N ALA A 118 12.96 -10.69 21.15
CA ALA A 118 13.31 -11.77 22.08
C ALA A 118 13.82 -13.03 21.35
N LEU A 119 13.27 -13.36 20.18
CA LEU A 119 13.70 -14.50 19.36
C LEU A 119 15.00 -14.21 18.57
N ARG A 120 15.20 -12.95 18.16
CA ARG A 120 16.35 -12.48 17.36
C ARG A 120 16.87 -11.14 17.88
N PRO A 121 17.74 -11.14 18.91
CA PRO A 121 18.23 -9.90 19.55
C PRO A 121 18.98 -8.94 18.62
N GLY A 122 19.45 -9.41 17.46
CA GLY A 122 20.11 -8.58 16.43
C GLY A 122 19.16 -7.89 15.46
N CYS A 123 17.86 -8.19 15.51
CA CYS A 123 16.87 -7.59 14.61
C CYS A 123 16.60 -6.14 15.03
N ARG A 124 16.52 -5.26 14.03
CA ARG A 124 16.21 -3.84 14.18
C ARG A 124 14.87 -3.53 13.51
N PHE A 125 14.15 -2.57 14.05
CA PHE A 125 12.83 -2.25 13.57
C PHE A 125 12.76 -0.80 13.09
N LEU A 126 12.06 -0.59 11.97
CA LEU A 126 11.65 0.75 11.54
C LEU A 126 10.15 0.81 11.26
N LEU A 127 9.58 1.99 11.46
CA LEU A 127 8.17 2.28 11.23
C LEU A 127 8.05 3.60 10.45
N PRO A 128 7.68 3.54 9.15
CA PRO A 128 7.41 4.75 8.39
C PRO A 128 6.14 5.43 8.90
N LEU A 129 6.23 6.75 9.11
CA LEU A 129 5.09 7.58 9.46
C LEU A 129 4.42 8.09 8.18
N ALA A 130 3.15 7.75 7.99
CA ALA A 130 2.39 8.35 6.91
C ALA A 130 2.23 9.86 7.15
N PRO A 131 2.23 10.72 6.10
CA PRO A 131 2.08 12.17 6.24
C PRO A 131 0.80 12.60 6.97
N THR A 132 -0.21 11.73 6.95
CA THR A 132 -1.51 11.94 7.59
C THR A 132 -1.57 11.47 9.04
N THR A 133 -0.46 10.91 9.58
CA THR A 133 -0.41 10.32 10.92
C THR A 133 0.60 11.05 11.78
N SER A 134 0.15 11.68 12.86
CA SER A 134 1.05 12.27 13.83
C SER A 134 1.60 11.22 14.81
N ILE A 135 2.71 11.54 15.49
CA ILE A 135 3.27 10.68 16.52
C ILE A 135 2.28 10.49 17.67
N GLU A 136 1.57 11.55 18.05
CA GLU A 136 0.56 11.53 19.10
C GLU A 136 -0.58 10.57 18.73
N GLU A 137 -1.01 10.57 17.47
CA GLU A 137 -2.01 9.62 16.98
C GLU A 137 -1.48 8.19 17.01
N LEU A 138 -0.24 7.97 16.58
CA LEU A 138 0.41 6.65 16.65
C LEU A 138 0.45 6.13 18.10
N LEU A 139 0.90 6.96 19.04
CA LEU A 139 0.98 6.64 20.47
C LEU A 139 -0.41 6.36 21.05
N ALA A 140 -1.42 7.16 20.67
CA ALA A 140 -2.79 6.95 21.12
C ALA A 140 -3.36 5.58 20.68
N GLN A 141 -2.93 5.06 19.51
CA GLN A 141 -3.36 3.72 19.07
C GLN A 141 -2.68 2.60 19.86
N ALA A 142 -1.50 2.80 20.41
CA ALA A 142 -0.82 1.84 21.27
C ALA A 142 -1.30 1.91 22.74
N GLY A 143 -1.93 3.02 23.12
CA GLY A 143 -2.29 3.31 24.51
C GLY A 143 -3.62 2.68 24.98
N PRO A 144 -3.94 2.83 26.28
CA PRO A 144 -5.10 2.21 26.91
C PRO A 144 -6.45 2.77 26.40
N ALA A 145 -6.45 3.92 25.75
CA ALA A 145 -7.65 4.47 25.10
C ALA A 145 -8.09 3.63 23.88
N ASN A 146 -7.21 2.79 23.34
CA ASN A 146 -7.54 1.83 22.32
C ASN A 146 -7.88 0.46 22.95
N PRO A 147 -9.15 0.01 22.96
CA PRO A 147 -9.51 -1.25 23.58
C PRO A 147 -8.86 -2.48 22.94
N ILE A 148 -8.35 -2.36 21.70
CA ILE A 148 -7.62 -3.44 21.03
C ILE A 148 -6.19 -3.55 21.58
N ALA A 149 -5.57 -2.45 22.00
CA ALA A 149 -4.22 -2.47 22.56
C ALA A 149 -4.12 -3.37 23.80
N SER A 150 -5.15 -3.37 24.64
CA SER A 150 -5.20 -4.24 25.82
C SER A 150 -5.21 -5.74 25.49
N SER A 151 -5.69 -6.11 24.29
CA SER A 151 -5.69 -7.50 23.82
C SER A 151 -4.29 -8.01 23.45
N TYR A 152 -3.35 -7.09 23.21
CA TYR A 152 -1.99 -7.42 22.71
C TYR A 152 -0.89 -7.15 23.74
N ARG A 153 -1.18 -6.80 24.97
CA ARG A 153 -0.17 -6.54 26.03
C ARG A 153 0.95 -5.57 25.65
N SER A 154 0.85 -4.89 24.51
CA SER A 154 1.90 -4.04 23.96
C SER A 154 2.23 -2.83 24.84
N GLY A 155 1.30 -2.40 25.68
CA GLY A 155 1.46 -1.23 26.55
C GLY A 155 1.74 0.07 25.77
N LEU A 156 1.87 1.19 26.49
CA LEU A 156 2.14 2.49 25.89
C LEU A 156 3.65 2.65 25.62
N PRO A 157 4.10 2.72 24.36
CA PRO A 157 5.49 2.99 24.03
C PRO A 157 5.86 4.44 24.38
N ARG A 158 7.17 4.70 24.56
CA ARG A 158 7.70 6.02 24.90
C ARG A 158 8.56 6.53 23.74
N LEU A 159 8.39 7.79 23.40
CA LEU A 159 9.31 8.49 22.50
C LEU A 159 10.55 8.86 23.31
N ARG A 160 11.70 8.25 23.01
CA ARG A 160 12.97 8.49 23.69
C ARG A 160 13.76 9.63 23.05
N GLU A 161 13.70 9.69 21.73
CA GLU A 161 14.29 10.71 20.86
C GLU A 161 13.25 11.12 19.82
N PRO A 162 13.42 12.19 19.08
CA PRO A 162 12.43 12.65 18.09
C PRO A 162 11.95 11.57 17.13
N ASP A 163 12.82 10.60 16.80
CA ASP A 163 12.54 9.54 15.86
C ASP A 163 12.82 8.12 16.42
N LEU A 164 12.93 7.98 17.74
CA LEU A 164 13.15 6.70 18.40
C LEU A 164 12.03 6.40 19.38
N LEU A 165 11.19 5.46 19.00
CA LEU A 165 10.15 4.89 19.84
C LEU A 165 10.70 3.68 20.60
N VAL A 166 10.38 3.56 21.89
CA VAL A 166 10.77 2.39 22.68
C VAL A 166 9.51 1.77 23.29
N THR A 167 9.32 0.49 23.05
CA THR A 167 8.20 -0.27 23.62
C THR A 167 8.36 -0.46 25.13
N PRO A 168 7.33 -0.83 25.89
CA PRO A 168 7.46 -1.17 27.31
C PRO A 168 8.43 -2.33 27.58
N ALA A 169 8.60 -3.25 26.64
CA ALA A 169 9.57 -4.34 26.73
C ALA A 169 11.02 -3.89 26.44
N GLY A 170 11.21 -2.62 26.04
CA GLY A 170 12.53 -2.06 25.75
C GLY A 170 12.97 -2.17 24.29
N THR A 171 12.12 -2.64 23.38
CA THR A 171 12.44 -2.77 21.96
C THR A 171 12.50 -1.39 21.29
N PRO A 172 13.64 -0.99 20.69
CA PRO A 172 13.77 0.25 19.96
C PRO A 172 13.15 0.11 18.56
N ILE A 173 12.38 1.12 18.14
CA ILE A 173 11.77 1.19 16.82
C ILE A 173 12.08 2.57 16.23
N GLN A 174 12.83 2.60 15.14
CA GLN A 174 13.17 3.80 14.42
C GLN A 174 11.95 4.31 13.65
N LEU A 175 11.53 5.54 13.92
CA LEU A 175 10.51 6.22 13.12
C LEU A 175 11.16 6.85 11.88
N VAL A 176 10.56 6.67 10.72
CA VAL A 176 10.99 7.27 9.46
C VAL A 176 9.96 8.31 9.06
N ARG A 177 10.35 9.58 9.07
CA ARG A 177 9.46 10.72 8.72
C ARG A 177 9.54 11.10 7.26
N GLU A 178 10.58 10.64 6.57
CA GLU A 178 10.70 10.86 5.13
C GLU A 178 9.50 10.29 4.40
N ASN A 179 8.98 11.04 3.46
CA ASN A 179 7.85 10.62 2.66
C ASN A 179 8.09 11.00 1.19
N PRO A 180 8.17 9.99 0.33
CA PRO A 180 8.07 8.54 0.62
C PRO A 180 9.32 7.97 1.31
N ALA A 181 9.15 6.95 2.16
CA ALA A 181 10.22 6.30 2.92
C ALA A 181 10.94 5.19 2.11
N HIS A 182 11.05 5.36 0.80
CA HIS A 182 11.47 4.30 -0.12
C HIS A 182 12.91 3.84 0.12
N GLY A 183 13.83 4.76 0.41
CA GLY A 183 15.21 4.43 0.67
C GLY A 183 15.38 3.59 1.93
N ALA A 184 14.74 3.94 3.02
CA ALA A 184 14.77 3.16 4.25
C ALA A 184 14.10 1.78 4.05
N LEU A 185 12.92 1.74 3.41
CA LEU A 185 12.18 0.51 3.15
C LEU A 185 12.97 -0.46 2.26
N SER A 186 13.64 0.03 1.20
CA SER A 186 14.39 -0.80 0.25
C SER A 186 15.54 -1.59 0.90
N GLN A 187 16.04 -1.12 2.03
CA GLN A 187 17.12 -1.72 2.80
C GLN A 187 16.65 -2.77 3.82
N CYS A 188 15.32 -2.92 4.01
CA CYS A 188 14.79 -3.90 4.93
C CYS A 188 14.92 -5.33 4.39
N ALA A 189 15.29 -6.25 5.27
CA ALA A 189 15.31 -7.68 4.97
C ALA A 189 13.89 -8.24 4.79
N LEU A 190 12.95 -7.77 5.62
CA LEU A 190 11.56 -8.21 5.65
C LEU A 190 10.66 -7.05 6.07
N ALA A 191 9.41 -7.04 5.62
CA ALA A 191 8.37 -6.13 6.06
C ALA A 191 7.16 -6.89 6.61
N LEU A 192 6.61 -6.44 7.74
CA LEU A 192 5.30 -6.83 8.24
C LEU A 192 4.30 -5.75 7.86
N THR A 193 3.33 -6.07 7.03
CA THR A 193 2.40 -5.08 6.48
C THR A 193 0.95 -5.53 6.52
N THR A 194 0.03 -4.58 6.67
CA THR A 194 -1.39 -4.85 6.46
C THR A 194 -1.75 -4.83 4.98
N VAL A 195 -2.85 -5.50 4.60
CA VAL A 195 -3.39 -5.46 3.23
C VAL A 195 -3.65 -4.01 2.78
N GLY A 196 -3.16 -3.62 1.61
CA GLY A 196 -3.39 -2.29 1.04
C GLY A 196 -2.30 -1.84 0.06
N ALA A 197 -2.24 -0.52 -0.20
CA ALA A 197 -1.29 0.10 -1.13
C ALA A 197 0.18 -0.19 -0.77
N ASN A 198 0.50 -0.33 0.53
CA ASN A 198 1.83 -0.69 1.00
C ASN A 198 2.37 -1.97 0.33
N THR A 199 1.49 -2.94 0.01
CA THR A 199 1.93 -4.18 -0.65
C THR A 199 2.40 -3.95 -2.09
N ALA A 200 1.84 -2.96 -2.77
CA ALA A 200 2.28 -2.55 -4.10
C ALA A 200 3.63 -1.81 -4.03
N GLU A 201 3.75 -0.89 -3.08
CA GLU A 201 4.97 -0.13 -2.81
C GLU A 201 6.16 -1.04 -2.45
N LEU A 202 5.98 -1.92 -1.47
CA LEU A 202 7.01 -2.90 -1.08
C LEU A 202 7.40 -3.83 -2.24
N ALA A 203 6.43 -4.24 -3.06
CA ALA A 203 6.69 -5.05 -4.23
C ALA A 203 7.53 -4.29 -5.27
N ALA A 204 7.25 -2.99 -5.50
CA ALA A 204 8.01 -2.14 -6.38
C ALA A 204 9.48 -1.97 -5.93
N LEU A 205 9.67 -1.82 -4.61
CA LEU A 205 11.00 -1.75 -4.00
C LEU A 205 11.70 -3.13 -3.93
N GLY A 206 11.00 -4.21 -4.26
CA GLY A 206 11.52 -5.57 -4.14
C GLY A 206 11.75 -5.98 -2.69
N VAL A 207 10.97 -5.48 -1.74
CA VAL A 207 11.09 -5.80 -0.32
C VAL A 207 10.26 -7.02 0.03
N PRO A 208 10.87 -8.11 0.53
CA PRO A 208 10.13 -9.26 1.02
C PRO A 208 9.14 -8.85 2.11
N MET A 209 7.95 -9.49 2.14
CA MET A 209 6.92 -9.09 3.08
C MET A 209 6.04 -10.25 3.55
N LEU A 210 5.53 -10.14 4.77
CA LEU A 210 4.40 -10.90 5.28
C LEU A 210 3.17 -9.98 5.33
N VAL A 211 2.10 -10.37 4.66
CA VAL A 211 0.87 -9.57 4.57
C VAL A 211 -0.14 -10.09 5.58
N LEU A 212 -0.58 -9.22 6.48
CA LEU A 212 -1.33 -9.57 7.67
C LEU A 212 -2.76 -9.03 7.61
N LEU A 213 -3.73 -9.90 7.87
CA LEU A 213 -5.14 -9.53 8.05
C LEU A 213 -5.73 -10.26 9.27
N PRO A 214 -5.59 -9.68 10.48
CA PRO A 214 -6.17 -10.26 11.70
C PRO A 214 -7.70 -10.15 11.66
N THR A 215 -8.37 -11.26 11.36
CA THR A 215 -9.83 -11.28 11.17
C THR A 215 -10.61 -11.12 12.46
N GLN A 216 -10.00 -11.38 13.62
CA GLN A 216 -10.59 -11.14 14.94
C GLN A 216 -10.96 -9.66 15.17
N HIS A 217 -10.39 -8.73 14.39
CA HIS A 217 -10.67 -7.29 14.48
C HIS A 217 -11.23 -6.69 13.18
N LEU A 218 -11.75 -7.51 12.27
CA LEU A 218 -12.31 -7.03 10.99
C LEU A 218 -13.38 -5.96 11.15
N HIS A 219 -14.19 -6.05 12.22
CA HIS A 219 -15.24 -5.07 12.53
C HIS A 219 -14.70 -3.64 12.74
N VAL A 220 -13.42 -3.51 13.14
CA VAL A 220 -12.74 -2.23 13.32
C VAL A 220 -12.03 -1.77 12.06
N MET A 221 -11.50 -2.72 11.29
CA MET A 221 -10.71 -2.44 10.07
C MET A 221 -11.57 -2.04 8.86
N GLN A 222 -12.90 -2.13 8.95
CA GLN A 222 -13.83 -1.81 7.88
C GLN A 222 -13.90 -0.29 7.63
N ALA A 223 -12.89 0.28 7.02
CA ALA A 223 -12.96 1.57 6.37
C ALA A 223 -13.42 1.36 4.91
N TRP A 224 -14.72 1.43 4.68
CA TRP A 224 -15.32 1.28 3.34
C TRP A 224 -15.29 2.62 2.62
N ASP A 225 -14.66 2.65 1.46
CA ASP A 225 -14.69 3.80 0.56
C ASP A 225 -15.83 3.65 -0.46
N GLY A 226 -16.51 4.74 -0.82
CA GLY A 226 -17.54 4.79 -1.84
C GLY A 226 -18.96 4.41 -1.38
N LEU A 227 -19.81 3.96 -2.32
CA LEU A 227 -21.21 3.61 -2.07
C LEU A 227 -21.40 2.51 -1.02
N ALA A 228 -20.45 1.57 -0.94
CA ALA A 228 -20.46 0.55 0.11
C ALA A 228 -20.29 1.15 1.51
N GLY A 229 -19.55 2.28 1.64
CA GLY A 229 -19.44 3.04 2.90
C GLY A 229 -20.74 3.72 3.30
N LEU A 230 -21.56 4.14 2.34
CA LEU A 230 -22.87 4.74 2.59
C LEU A 230 -23.87 3.70 3.12
N VAL A 231 -23.90 2.51 2.53
CA VAL A 231 -24.75 1.38 2.98
C VAL A 231 -24.29 0.86 4.36
N ALA A 232 -22.98 0.85 4.62
CA ALA A 232 -22.43 0.47 5.91
C ALA A 232 -22.75 1.45 7.06
N ARG A 233 -23.28 2.64 6.77
CA ARG A 233 -23.77 3.60 7.78
C ARG A 233 -25.19 3.29 8.29
N LEU A 234 -25.93 2.39 7.65
CA LEU A 234 -27.27 1.98 8.10
C LEU A 234 -27.14 1.01 9.28
N PRO A 235 -27.72 1.35 10.48
CA PRO A 235 -27.44 0.66 11.73
C PRO A 235 -27.84 -0.82 11.77
N LEU A 236 -28.85 -1.24 11.01
CA LEU A 236 -29.36 -2.61 10.96
C LEU A 236 -28.60 -3.53 9.98
N LEU A 237 -27.90 -2.95 8.98
CA LEU A 237 -27.20 -3.73 7.95
C LEU A 237 -25.67 -3.82 8.18
N ARG A 238 -25.17 -3.01 9.12
CA ARG A 238 -23.73 -2.79 9.36
C ARG A 238 -22.94 -4.05 9.74
N TRP A 239 -23.53 -4.94 10.53
CA TRP A 239 -22.85 -6.13 11.04
C TRP A 239 -22.89 -7.32 10.08
N GLY A 240 -24.05 -7.61 9.51
CA GLY A 240 -24.20 -8.79 8.63
C GLY A 240 -23.62 -8.58 7.24
N PHE A 241 -23.90 -7.42 6.62
CA PHE A 241 -23.49 -7.14 5.24
C PHE A 241 -21.97 -6.94 5.11
N GLY A 242 -21.34 -6.28 6.07
CA GLY A 242 -19.89 -6.09 6.08
C GLY A 242 -19.13 -7.42 6.19
N LEU A 243 -19.56 -8.31 7.10
CA LEU A 243 -18.98 -9.64 7.26
C LEU A 243 -19.23 -10.55 6.05
N LEU A 244 -20.45 -10.56 5.52
CA LEU A 244 -20.82 -11.34 4.33
C LEU A 244 -20.05 -10.88 3.10
N LEU A 245 -19.93 -9.58 2.88
CA LEU A 245 -19.21 -9.03 1.73
C LEU A 245 -17.69 -9.25 1.85
N THR A 246 -17.14 -9.17 3.06
CA THR A 246 -15.73 -9.48 3.31
C THR A 246 -15.46 -10.97 3.14
N ALA A 247 -16.31 -11.83 3.69
CA ALA A 247 -16.21 -13.28 3.50
C ALA A 247 -16.40 -13.69 2.03
N TRP A 248 -17.33 -13.04 1.33
CA TRP A 248 -17.53 -13.25 -0.11
C TRP A 248 -16.33 -12.79 -0.94
N ARG A 249 -15.74 -11.62 -0.62
CA ARG A 249 -14.51 -11.13 -1.26
C ARG A 249 -13.31 -12.02 -0.97
N LEU A 250 -13.13 -12.48 0.26
CA LEU A 250 -12.07 -13.43 0.63
C LEU A 250 -12.24 -14.76 -0.13
N ARG A 251 -13.48 -15.20 -0.32
CA ARG A 251 -13.79 -16.47 -1.00
C ARG A 251 -13.67 -16.40 -2.54
N HIS A 252 -13.87 -15.22 -3.15
CA HIS A 252 -13.94 -15.05 -4.60
C HIS A 252 -12.75 -14.30 -5.22
N ARG A 253 -11.89 -13.64 -4.45
CA ARG A 253 -10.75 -12.87 -4.99
C ARG A 253 -9.40 -13.60 -4.96
N GLY A 254 -9.31 -14.75 -4.32
CA GLY A 254 -8.10 -15.57 -4.28
C GLY A 254 -6.93 -14.94 -3.51
N PHE A 255 -6.52 -13.72 -3.86
CA PHE A 255 -5.38 -13.02 -3.27
C PHE A 255 -5.75 -11.61 -2.80
N LEU A 256 -5.06 -11.11 -1.75
CA LEU A 256 -5.27 -9.82 -1.13
C LEU A 256 -4.11 -8.85 -1.38
N ALA A 257 -2.89 -9.37 -1.44
CA ALA A 257 -1.69 -8.59 -1.70
C ALA A 257 -1.57 -8.25 -3.18
N SER A 258 -1.25 -7.00 -3.49
CA SER A 258 -1.08 -6.53 -4.86
C SER A 258 -0.14 -7.42 -5.71
N PRO A 259 1.04 -7.84 -5.21
CA PRO A 259 1.93 -8.71 -5.98
C PRO A 259 1.32 -10.08 -6.29
N ASN A 260 0.57 -10.68 -5.36
CA ASN A 260 -0.08 -11.97 -5.58
C ASN A 260 -1.20 -11.87 -6.62
N ILE A 261 -1.99 -10.78 -6.56
CA ILE A 261 -3.05 -10.48 -7.55
C ILE A 261 -2.43 -10.30 -8.96
N ALA A 262 -1.36 -9.52 -9.05
CA ALA A 262 -0.69 -9.25 -10.32
C ALA A 262 -0.06 -10.51 -10.93
N ALA A 263 0.58 -11.33 -10.09
CA ALA A 263 1.20 -12.60 -10.51
C ALA A 263 0.19 -13.71 -10.82
N GLY A 264 -1.01 -13.66 -10.24
CA GLY A 264 -1.98 -14.76 -10.27
C GLY A 264 -1.53 -16.00 -9.47
N ARG A 265 -0.51 -15.86 -8.63
CA ARG A 265 0.05 -16.89 -7.75
C ARG A 265 0.55 -16.30 -6.44
N LEU A 266 0.79 -17.14 -5.45
CA LEU A 266 1.33 -16.70 -4.16
C LEU A 266 2.82 -16.39 -4.30
N LEU A 267 3.18 -15.11 -4.34
CA LEU A 267 4.56 -14.61 -4.29
C LEU A 267 4.97 -14.26 -2.86
N VAL A 268 4.05 -13.64 -2.12
CA VAL A 268 4.27 -13.23 -0.75
C VAL A 268 3.25 -13.92 0.16
N PRO A 269 3.63 -14.37 1.35
CA PRO A 269 2.71 -14.99 2.30
C PRO A 269 1.60 -14.02 2.72
N GLU A 270 0.36 -14.49 2.70
CA GLU A 270 -0.80 -13.80 3.24
C GLU A 270 -1.31 -14.55 4.48
N ARG A 271 -1.30 -13.89 5.63
CA ARG A 271 -1.81 -14.46 6.87
C ARG A 271 -3.15 -13.83 7.19
N VAL A 272 -4.20 -14.59 6.90
CA VAL A 272 -5.60 -14.20 7.03
C VAL A 272 -6.27 -15.13 8.04
N GLY A 273 -6.82 -14.57 9.07
CA GLY A 273 -7.48 -15.39 10.10
C GLY A 273 -7.26 -14.83 11.51
N VAL A 274 -7.51 -15.68 12.48
CA VAL A 274 -7.12 -15.40 13.86
C VAL A 274 -5.62 -15.61 13.96
N ILE A 275 -4.87 -14.51 13.96
CA ILE A 275 -3.41 -14.50 14.04
C ILE A 275 -2.97 -13.79 15.32
N THR A 276 -1.87 -14.24 15.91
CA THR A 276 -1.32 -13.66 17.12
C THR A 276 0.07 -13.05 16.88
N PRO A 277 0.48 -12.05 17.66
CA PRO A 277 1.84 -11.50 17.58
C PRO A 277 2.94 -12.56 17.70
N GLU A 278 2.74 -13.56 18.58
CA GLU A 278 3.68 -14.66 18.78
C GLU A 278 3.85 -15.49 17.52
N SER A 279 2.73 -15.85 16.86
CA SER A 279 2.77 -16.67 15.63
C SER A 279 3.46 -15.94 14.49
N ILE A 280 3.22 -14.62 14.37
CA ILE A 280 3.85 -13.81 13.33
C ILE A 280 5.33 -13.55 13.63
N ALA A 281 5.69 -13.34 14.90
CA ALA A 281 7.09 -13.19 15.30
C ALA A 281 7.89 -14.47 15.02
N ALA A 282 7.35 -15.64 15.36
CA ALA A 282 7.98 -16.92 15.05
C ALA A 282 8.16 -17.12 13.54
N GLU A 283 7.12 -16.82 12.75
CA GLU A 283 7.21 -16.91 11.29
C GLU A 283 8.22 -15.91 10.71
N ALA A 284 8.24 -14.68 11.21
CA ALA A 284 9.21 -13.67 10.77
C ALA A 284 10.64 -14.10 11.12
N ALA A 285 10.87 -14.68 12.29
CA ALA A 285 12.16 -15.24 12.68
C ALA A 285 12.60 -16.38 11.76
N ASP A 286 11.68 -17.25 11.35
CA ASP A 286 11.94 -18.34 10.39
C ASP A 286 12.30 -17.79 9.00
N TRP A 287 11.59 -16.78 8.51
CA TRP A 287 11.94 -16.11 7.25
C TRP A 287 13.30 -15.43 7.30
N LEU A 288 13.60 -14.69 8.37
CA LEU A 288 14.90 -14.03 8.57
C LEU A 288 16.05 -15.06 8.75
N GLY A 289 15.74 -16.26 9.23
CA GLY A 289 16.68 -17.39 9.31
C GLY A 289 16.96 -18.07 7.97
N ALA A 290 16.22 -17.71 6.90
CA ALA A 290 16.33 -18.31 5.58
C ALA A 290 16.63 -17.26 4.49
N PRO A 291 17.83 -16.69 4.43
CA PRO A 291 18.19 -15.59 3.54
C PRO A 291 17.98 -15.93 2.05
N GLU A 292 18.13 -17.19 1.68
CA GLU A 292 17.89 -17.65 0.31
C GLU A 292 16.41 -17.54 -0.08
N ARG A 293 15.49 -17.84 0.84
CA ARG A 293 14.05 -17.67 0.63
C ARG A 293 13.68 -16.19 0.46
N LEU A 294 14.28 -15.30 1.26
CA LEU A 294 14.10 -13.85 1.13
C LEU A 294 14.66 -13.33 -0.19
N ALA A 295 15.83 -13.81 -0.61
CA ALA A 295 16.43 -13.46 -1.89
C ALA A 295 15.57 -13.92 -3.08
N GLY A 296 15.00 -15.13 -3.01
CA GLY A 296 14.06 -15.64 -4.00
C GLY A 296 12.80 -14.77 -4.11
N MET A 297 12.17 -14.43 -2.97
CA MET A 297 11.00 -13.54 -2.93
C MET A 297 11.35 -12.16 -3.51
N ARG A 298 12.51 -11.59 -3.17
CA ARG A 298 13.00 -10.31 -3.69
C ARG A 298 13.15 -10.34 -5.21
N ALA A 299 13.71 -11.40 -5.76
CA ALA A 299 13.87 -11.60 -7.19
C ALA A 299 12.50 -11.70 -7.91
N ASP A 300 11.59 -12.48 -7.36
CA ASP A 300 10.21 -12.62 -7.87
C ASP A 300 9.47 -11.27 -7.88
N LEU A 301 9.57 -10.48 -6.81
CA LEU A 301 8.93 -9.17 -6.71
C LEU A 301 9.49 -8.18 -7.73
N ARG A 302 10.80 -8.15 -7.92
CA ARG A 302 11.46 -7.31 -8.93
C ARG A 302 11.03 -7.69 -10.35
N GLY A 303 10.94 -8.99 -10.64
CA GLY A 303 10.51 -9.49 -11.95
C GLY A 303 9.05 -9.19 -12.29
N LEU A 304 8.21 -8.95 -11.26
CA LEU A 304 6.77 -8.73 -11.46
C LEU A 304 6.44 -7.36 -12.07
N ARG A 305 7.21 -6.32 -11.77
CA ARG A 305 6.87 -4.92 -12.09
C ARG A 305 7.26 -4.47 -13.48
N GLY A 306 8.07 -5.25 -14.19
CA GLY A 306 8.59 -4.87 -15.51
C GLY A 306 9.75 -3.87 -15.42
N GLN A 307 10.01 -3.19 -16.53
CA GLN A 307 11.11 -2.23 -16.65
C GLN A 307 10.68 -0.83 -16.20
N PRO A 308 11.58 -0.03 -15.62
CA PRO A 308 11.38 1.41 -15.40
C PRO A 308 11.10 2.15 -16.72
N GLY A 309 10.54 3.37 -16.62
CA GLY A 309 10.25 4.25 -17.75
C GLY A 309 8.76 4.55 -17.93
N ALA A 310 7.90 4.01 -17.08
CA ALA A 310 6.47 4.25 -17.15
C ALA A 310 6.09 5.72 -16.89
N VAL A 311 6.81 6.40 -16.00
CA VAL A 311 6.61 7.84 -15.71
C VAL A 311 6.96 8.68 -16.93
N ALA A 312 8.07 8.39 -17.62
CA ALA A 312 8.47 9.09 -18.85
C ALA A 312 7.41 8.88 -19.96
N SER A 313 6.98 7.63 -20.18
CA SER A 313 5.94 7.31 -21.17
C SER A 313 4.60 7.99 -20.86
N LEU A 314 4.25 8.11 -19.57
CA LEU A 314 3.06 8.85 -19.16
C LEU A 314 3.21 10.35 -19.40
N ALA A 315 4.38 10.92 -19.11
CA ALA A 315 4.67 12.34 -19.34
C ALA A 315 4.60 12.68 -20.84
N GLU A 316 5.17 11.84 -21.71
CA GLU A 316 5.04 11.98 -23.16
C GLU A 316 3.57 11.99 -23.61
N LEU A 317 2.77 11.05 -23.10
CA LEU A 317 1.36 10.98 -23.41
C LEU A 317 0.58 12.23 -22.94
N VAL A 318 0.96 12.83 -21.82
CA VAL A 318 0.40 14.09 -21.33
C VAL A 318 0.82 15.24 -22.26
N LEU A 319 2.08 15.32 -22.65
CA LEU A 319 2.60 16.36 -23.55
C LEU A 319 1.93 16.32 -24.92
N GLU A 320 1.64 15.15 -25.47
CA GLU A 320 0.87 15.00 -26.73
C GLU A 320 -0.55 15.61 -26.65
N LEU A 321 -1.10 15.69 -25.47
CA LEU A 321 -2.43 16.20 -25.24
C LEU A 321 -2.45 17.72 -24.97
N LEU A 322 -1.29 18.33 -24.68
CA LEU A 322 -1.17 19.77 -24.46
C LEU A 322 -1.39 20.52 -25.80
N PRO A 323 -2.01 21.69 -25.77
CA PRO A 323 -2.11 22.53 -26.95
C PRO A 323 -0.72 22.96 -27.44
N PRO A 324 -0.54 23.07 -28.77
CA PRO A 324 0.72 23.55 -29.32
C PRO A 324 1.02 24.95 -28.79
N GLY A 325 2.08 25.11 -28.03
CA GLY A 325 2.54 26.39 -27.42
C GLY A 325 2.80 26.35 -25.92
N LEU A 326 2.43 25.26 -25.21
CA LEU A 326 2.76 25.06 -23.79
C LEU A 326 3.87 24.02 -23.56
N SER A 327 4.45 23.50 -24.64
CA SER A 327 5.51 22.46 -24.58
C SER A 327 6.93 23.02 -24.68
N SER A 328 7.13 24.31 -24.33
CA SER A 328 8.46 24.96 -24.31
C SER A 328 8.92 25.26 -22.89
#